data_a047bfef95de28b3f834d52eb407e07f
#
_entry.id   a047bfef95de28b3f834d52eb407e07f
#
_cell.length_a   1.000
_cell.length_b   1.000
_cell.length_c   1.000
_cell.angle_alpha   90.00
_cell.angle_beta   90.00
_cell.angle_gamma   90.00
#
_symmetry.space_group_name_H-M   'P 1'
#
loop_
_entity.id
_entity.type
_entity.pdbx_description
1 polymer ?
#
loop_
_entity_poly.entity_id
_entity_poly.type
_entity_poly.pdbx_seq_one_letter_code
_entity_poly.pdbx_strand_id
1 'polypeptide(L)'
;MANTHYVVQRQSSHRGKTKEYPLNLVSFGLLRLMEPVNRSFNVIVGLIIANVILFAITAFAPGMNEVMFETLALYYPKNEHFHYWQLVSNMFMHSGVAHILLNMYGLWAFGTPLLELWGGKRFLFFYFLAGIGAGVIFTLVNYYQFNTMYDEFLAAGISAGDVQHLLTTGSGVEAFSAFSKEKLATFYHLFNSPAVGASGAIYGVLVAFGMTYPNAKLALIFFPVPIAAKFFIPALIGMDLFSGVTGISIFGGGIAHFAHIGGAIIGFLLMWSWRDKTRVPQRYYNDGAEQS
;
A
#
# COMPACT_ATOMS: atom_id res chain seq x y z
N MET A 1 -22.02 41.38 -4.69
CA MET A 1 -22.91 41.30 -5.84
C MET A 1 -22.98 39.85 -6.29
N ALA A 2 -24.21 39.30 -6.32
CA ALA A 2 -24.72 38.09 -6.93
C ALA A 2 -23.98 36.75 -6.68
N ASN A 3 -24.43 36.06 -5.64
CA ASN A 3 -24.35 34.62 -5.47
C ASN A 3 -25.32 33.93 -6.45
N THR A 4 -24.83 33.18 -7.41
CA THR A 4 -25.67 32.34 -8.28
C THR A 4 -25.68 30.90 -7.74
N HIS A 5 -26.74 30.57 -7.00
CA HIS A 5 -27.08 29.20 -6.64
C HIS A 5 -27.65 28.49 -7.87
N TYR A 6 -26.98 27.46 -8.38
CA TYR A 6 -27.57 26.54 -9.32
C TYR A 6 -28.44 25.53 -8.57
N VAL A 7 -29.77 25.76 -8.62
CA VAL A 7 -30.78 24.76 -8.24
C VAL A 7 -31.05 23.90 -9.46
N VAL A 8 -30.67 22.62 -9.40
CA VAL A 8 -31.12 21.64 -10.40
C VAL A 8 -32.55 21.26 -10.05
N GLN A 9 -33.52 21.79 -10.79
CA GLN A 9 -34.93 21.34 -10.73
C GLN A 9 -35.03 19.91 -11.29
N ARG A 10 -35.42 18.96 -10.44
CA ARG A 10 -35.91 17.64 -10.88
C ARG A 10 -37.36 17.81 -11.39
N GLN A 11 -37.56 17.57 -12.68
CA GLN A 11 -38.90 17.31 -13.19
C GLN A 11 -39.39 15.94 -12.69
N SER A 12 -40.50 15.95 -11.95
CA SER A 12 -41.23 14.75 -11.54
C SER A 12 -42.11 14.28 -12.65
N SER A 13 -41.91 13.08 -13.17
CA SER A 13 -43.03 12.29 -13.74
C SER A 13 -42.73 10.78 -13.72
N HIS A 14 -43.70 10.05 -13.23
CA HIS A 14 -43.97 8.62 -13.33
C HIS A 14 -43.27 7.66 -12.35
N ARG A 15 -44.14 7.04 -11.53
CA ARG A 15 -43.89 5.84 -10.74
C ARG A 15 -43.20 4.74 -11.57
N GLY A 16 -41.90 4.59 -11.33
CA GLY A 16 -41.13 3.46 -11.81
C GLY A 16 -40.16 3.08 -10.68
N LYS A 17 -40.22 1.82 -10.25
CA LYS A 17 -39.27 1.26 -9.28
C LYS A 17 -37.86 1.61 -9.73
N THR A 18 -37.17 2.50 -9.02
CA THR A 18 -35.77 2.78 -9.23
C THR A 18 -34.99 1.52 -8.86
N LYS A 19 -34.46 0.82 -9.86
CA LYS A 19 -33.46 -0.22 -9.64
C LYS A 19 -32.22 0.48 -9.06
N GLU A 20 -31.94 0.25 -7.78
CA GLU A 20 -30.65 0.60 -7.21
C GLU A 20 -29.60 -0.24 -7.92
N TYR A 21 -28.83 0.40 -8.80
CA TYR A 21 -27.62 -0.22 -9.32
C TYR A 21 -26.53 -0.02 -8.26
N PRO A 22 -25.89 -1.10 -7.78
CA PRO A 22 -24.73 -0.95 -6.92
C PRO A 22 -23.69 -0.15 -7.70
N LEU A 23 -23.28 1.00 -7.17
CA LEU A 23 -22.18 1.78 -7.71
C LEU A 23 -20.91 0.93 -7.62
N ASN A 24 -20.56 0.26 -8.70
CA ASN A 24 -19.28 -0.43 -8.81
C ASN A 24 -18.16 0.63 -8.78
N LEU A 25 -17.06 0.36 -8.10
CA LEU A 25 -15.87 1.22 -8.10
C LEU A 25 -15.44 1.64 -9.50
N VAL A 26 -15.67 0.77 -10.50
CA VAL A 26 -15.43 1.04 -11.93
C VAL A 26 -16.39 2.10 -12.46
N SER A 27 -17.71 2.01 -12.16
CA SER A 27 -18.69 3.01 -12.61
C SER A 27 -18.55 4.34 -11.87
N PHE A 28 -18.18 4.34 -10.59
CA PHE A 28 -17.85 5.54 -9.84
C PHE A 28 -16.60 6.24 -10.40
N GLY A 29 -15.59 5.46 -10.79
CA GLY A 29 -14.37 5.95 -11.44
C GLY A 29 -14.63 6.50 -12.85
N LEU A 30 -15.41 5.78 -13.69
CA LEU A 30 -15.71 6.19 -15.07
C LEU A 30 -16.61 7.43 -15.13
N LEU A 31 -17.60 7.56 -14.26
CA LEU A 31 -18.45 8.75 -14.19
C LEU A 31 -17.66 10.01 -13.81
N ARG A 32 -16.60 9.87 -13.01
CA ARG A 32 -15.71 10.99 -12.64
C ARG A 32 -14.65 11.35 -13.68
N LEU A 33 -14.27 10.43 -14.56
CA LEU A 33 -13.42 10.74 -15.71
C LEU A 33 -14.14 11.68 -16.72
N MET A 34 -15.46 11.77 -16.65
CA MET A 34 -16.29 12.62 -17.53
C MET A 34 -16.64 13.98 -16.91
N GLU A 35 -16.34 14.22 -15.62
CA GLU A 35 -16.48 15.58 -15.06
C GLU A 35 -15.33 16.48 -15.54
N PRO A 36 -15.62 17.76 -15.91
CA PRO A 36 -14.57 18.65 -16.41
C PRO A 36 -13.46 18.79 -15.37
N VAL A 37 -12.23 18.42 -15.78
CA VAL A 37 -10.99 18.59 -15.03
C VAL A 37 -10.71 20.07 -14.89
N ASN A 38 -11.44 20.74 -14.02
CA ASN A 38 -11.15 22.11 -13.64
C ASN A 38 -10.99 22.16 -12.12
N ARG A 39 -9.76 21.84 -11.65
CA ARG A 39 -9.16 22.37 -10.42
C ARG A 39 -7.84 21.70 -10.15
N SER A 40 -6.78 22.52 -10.13
CA SER A 40 -5.53 22.30 -9.36
C SER A 40 -4.93 20.92 -9.53
N PHE A 41 -3.72 20.85 -9.99
CA PHE A 41 -2.88 19.64 -10.02
C PHE A 41 -3.21 18.76 -8.80
N ASN A 42 -4.03 17.74 -9.02
CA ASN A 42 -4.54 16.89 -7.95
C ASN A 42 -3.34 16.14 -7.35
N VAL A 43 -3.18 16.20 -6.04
CA VAL A 43 -2.08 15.57 -5.29
C VAL A 43 -1.91 14.09 -5.67
N ILE A 44 -3.01 13.36 -5.85
CA ILE A 44 -2.96 11.94 -6.26
C ILE A 44 -2.39 11.80 -7.67
N VAL A 45 -2.82 12.65 -8.60
CA VAL A 45 -2.26 12.65 -9.97
C VAL A 45 -0.77 12.96 -9.93
N GLY A 46 -0.33 13.90 -9.09
CA GLY A 46 1.09 14.20 -8.87
C GLY A 46 1.88 13.00 -8.36
N LEU A 47 1.36 12.29 -7.37
CA LEU A 47 1.97 11.06 -6.85
C LEU A 47 2.03 9.96 -7.92
N ILE A 48 0.95 9.76 -8.69
CA ILE A 48 0.92 8.78 -9.79
C ILE A 48 1.96 9.13 -10.85
N ILE A 49 2.03 10.39 -11.30
CA ILE A 49 3.01 10.83 -12.30
C ILE A 49 4.44 10.60 -11.80
N ALA A 50 4.75 10.95 -10.54
CA ALA A 50 6.07 10.72 -9.96
C ALA A 50 6.44 9.22 -9.97
N ASN A 51 5.52 8.35 -9.58
CA ASN A 51 5.72 6.89 -9.60
C ASN A 51 5.94 6.37 -11.04
N VAL A 52 5.13 6.82 -12.00
CA VAL A 52 5.24 6.40 -13.41
C VAL A 52 6.56 6.87 -14.01
N ILE A 53 7.01 8.10 -13.74
CA ILE A 53 8.29 8.61 -14.24
C ILE A 53 9.45 7.78 -13.68
N LEU A 54 9.48 7.55 -12.35
CA LEU A 54 10.55 6.75 -11.73
C LEU A 54 10.54 5.32 -12.23
N PHE A 55 9.37 4.71 -12.37
CA PHE A 55 9.25 3.38 -12.95
C PHE A 55 9.75 3.34 -14.41
N ALA A 56 9.41 4.33 -15.22
CA ALA A 56 9.87 4.40 -16.60
C ALA A 56 11.40 4.55 -16.69
N ILE A 57 12.01 5.38 -15.85
CA ILE A 57 13.47 5.50 -15.76
C ILE A 57 14.09 4.17 -15.36
N THR A 58 13.59 3.53 -14.31
CA THR A 58 14.11 2.25 -13.79
C THR A 58 13.98 1.12 -14.82
N ALA A 59 12.85 1.06 -15.54
CA ALA A 59 12.56 -0.05 -16.45
C ALA A 59 13.17 0.10 -17.85
N PHE A 60 13.31 1.33 -18.34
CA PHE A 60 13.62 1.57 -19.76
C PHE A 60 14.93 2.34 -20.01
N ALA A 61 15.48 3.04 -19.00
CA ALA A 61 16.73 3.74 -19.20
C ALA A 61 17.92 2.77 -19.05
N PRO A 62 18.83 2.66 -20.04
CA PRO A 62 19.95 1.73 -20.00
C PRO A 62 20.83 1.94 -18.75
N GLY A 63 21.14 0.86 -18.04
CA GLY A 63 22.00 0.89 -16.85
C GLY A 63 21.40 1.50 -15.60
N MET A 64 20.17 2.04 -15.66
CA MET A 64 19.55 2.72 -14.51
C MET A 64 18.85 1.77 -13.54
N ASN A 65 18.51 0.54 -13.96
CA ASN A 65 17.79 -0.38 -13.07
C ASN A 65 18.53 -0.63 -11.75
N GLU A 66 19.75 -1.09 -11.82
CA GLU A 66 20.59 -1.39 -10.66
C GLU A 66 20.83 -0.14 -9.81
N VAL A 67 21.27 0.95 -10.42
CA VAL A 67 21.52 2.24 -9.74
C VAL A 67 20.28 2.74 -8.99
N MET A 68 19.11 2.67 -9.62
CA MET A 68 17.85 3.13 -8.99
C MET A 68 17.45 2.22 -7.82
N PHE A 69 17.59 0.90 -7.96
CA PHE A 69 17.31 -0.02 -6.85
C PHE A 69 18.27 0.19 -5.70
N GLU A 70 19.58 0.21 -5.93
CA GLU A 70 20.59 0.43 -4.88
C GLU A 70 20.40 1.76 -4.15
N THR A 71 20.04 2.82 -4.89
CA THR A 71 19.92 4.16 -4.31
C THR A 71 18.59 4.39 -3.59
N LEU A 72 17.46 3.90 -4.15
CA LEU A 72 16.12 4.32 -3.73
C LEU A 72 15.28 3.24 -3.05
N ALA A 73 15.57 1.94 -3.28
CA ALA A 73 14.85 0.85 -2.63
C ALA A 73 15.29 0.70 -1.16
N LEU A 74 14.40 0.22 -0.28
CA LEU A 74 14.68 0.12 1.16
C LEU A 74 15.40 -1.18 1.49
N TYR A 75 16.69 -1.09 1.72
CA TYR A 75 17.55 -2.21 2.14
C TYR A 75 17.56 -2.45 3.65
N TYR A 76 18.08 -3.60 4.04
CA TYR A 76 18.36 -3.95 5.42
C TYR A 76 19.42 -2.98 6.02
N PRO A 77 19.28 -2.51 7.29
CA PRO A 77 20.14 -1.44 7.84
C PRO A 77 21.64 -1.72 7.89
N LYS A 78 22.05 -2.98 7.85
CA LYS A 78 23.49 -3.35 7.80
C LYS A 78 23.96 -3.71 6.38
N ASN A 79 23.11 -3.61 5.38
CA ASN A 79 23.48 -3.76 3.97
C ASN A 79 24.20 -2.50 3.50
N GLU A 80 25.21 -2.63 2.63
CA GLU A 80 26.01 -1.50 2.12
C GLU A 80 25.20 -0.47 1.33
N HIS A 81 24.09 -0.91 0.71
CA HIS A 81 23.18 -0.04 -0.04
C HIS A 81 22.15 0.68 0.84
N PHE A 82 22.14 0.47 2.17
CA PHE A 82 21.15 1.11 3.04
C PHE A 82 21.43 2.60 3.22
N HIS A 83 20.37 3.42 3.02
CA HIS A 83 20.36 4.85 3.28
C HIS A 83 19.06 5.29 3.93
N TYR A 84 19.10 6.26 4.85
CA TYR A 84 17.91 6.72 5.58
C TYR A 84 16.80 7.30 4.69
N TRP A 85 17.15 7.93 3.57
CA TRP A 85 16.15 8.45 2.62
C TRP A 85 15.31 7.35 1.95
N GLN A 86 15.79 6.12 1.97
CA GLN A 86 15.07 4.96 1.42
C GLN A 86 13.75 4.68 2.14
N LEU A 87 13.58 5.16 3.38
CA LEU A 87 12.28 5.13 4.07
C LEU A 87 11.19 5.92 3.34
N VAL A 88 11.59 6.89 2.50
CA VAL A 88 10.67 7.68 1.67
C VAL A 88 10.74 7.27 0.21
N SER A 89 11.96 7.15 -0.35
CA SER A 89 12.13 6.90 -1.79
C SER A 89 11.62 5.55 -2.24
N ASN A 90 11.65 4.51 -1.38
CA ASN A 90 11.09 3.19 -1.69
C ASN A 90 9.63 3.24 -2.11
N MET A 91 8.85 4.21 -1.60
CA MET A 91 7.43 4.40 -1.91
C MET A 91 7.18 4.74 -3.38
N PHE A 92 8.21 5.13 -4.12
CA PHE A 92 8.15 5.49 -5.54
C PHE A 92 8.78 4.44 -6.46
N MET A 93 9.39 3.39 -5.89
CA MET A 93 10.01 2.31 -6.63
C MET A 93 9.03 1.16 -6.85
N HIS A 94 9.09 0.50 -8.02
CA HIS A 94 8.22 -0.63 -8.32
C HIS A 94 8.99 -1.72 -9.07
N SER A 95 8.77 -2.99 -8.69
CA SER A 95 9.49 -4.14 -9.23
C SER A 95 8.93 -4.66 -10.58
N GLY A 96 7.78 -4.14 -11.05
CA GLY A 96 7.20 -4.57 -12.32
C GLY A 96 5.88 -3.88 -12.65
N VAL A 97 5.42 -4.12 -13.89
CA VAL A 97 4.22 -3.45 -14.44
C VAL A 97 2.97 -3.74 -13.63
N ALA A 98 2.72 -5.01 -13.27
CA ALA A 98 1.55 -5.35 -12.46
C ALA A 98 1.59 -4.66 -11.09
N HIS A 99 2.78 -4.58 -10.49
CA HIS A 99 2.98 -3.94 -9.19
C HIS A 99 2.63 -2.46 -9.23
N ILE A 100 3.16 -1.70 -10.20
CA ILE A 100 2.83 -0.27 -10.30
C ILE A 100 1.37 -0.05 -10.66
N LEU A 101 0.78 -0.83 -11.56
CA LEU A 101 -0.64 -0.69 -11.94
C LEU A 101 -1.56 -0.88 -10.76
N LEU A 102 -1.36 -1.93 -9.94
CA LEU A 102 -2.18 -2.19 -8.75
C LEU A 102 -2.01 -1.09 -7.70
N ASN A 103 -0.77 -0.61 -7.49
CA ASN A 103 -0.51 0.49 -6.56
C ASN A 103 -1.20 1.78 -7.02
N MET A 104 -1.03 2.18 -8.28
CA MET A 104 -1.62 3.43 -8.79
C MET A 104 -3.14 3.36 -8.83
N TYR A 105 -3.70 2.20 -9.18
CA TYR A 105 -5.14 1.98 -9.10
C TYR A 105 -5.65 2.08 -7.65
N GLY A 106 -4.98 1.43 -6.69
CA GLY A 106 -5.36 1.51 -5.27
C GLY A 106 -5.26 2.93 -4.73
N LEU A 107 -4.17 3.64 -5.03
CA LEU A 107 -4.00 5.04 -4.64
C LEU A 107 -5.10 5.92 -5.21
N TRP A 108 -5.44 5.75 -6.49
CA TRP A 108 -6.51 6.52 -7.14
C TRP A 108 -7.89 6.17 -6.56
N ALA A 109 -8.24 4.89 -6.47
CA ALA A 109 -9.56 4.44 -6.09
C ALA A 109 -9.92 4.76 -4.63
N PHE A 110 -8.97 4.57 -3.71
CA PHE A 110 -9.18 4.76 -2.27
C PHE A 110 -8.70 6.12 -1.78
N GLY A 111 -7.68 6.67 -2.43
CA GLY A 111 -7.13 7.97 -2.04
C GLY A 111 -7.99 9.15 -2.47
N THR A 112 -8.63 9.10 -3.65
CA THR A 112 -9.42 10.23 -4.16
C THR A 112 -10.57 10.64 -3.23
N PRO A 113 -11.42 9.74 -2.70
CA PRO A 113 -12.47 10.11 -1.76
C PRO A 113 -11.94 10.74 -0.47
N LEU A 114 -10.79 10.28 0.01
CA LEU A 114 -10.15 10.83 1.21
C LEU A 114 -9.50 12.19 0.93
N LEU A 115 -8.88 12.36 -0.23
CA LEU A 115 -8.34 13.66 -0.66
C LEU A 115 -9.43 14.73 -0.74
N GLU A 116 -10.60 14.39 -1.29
CA GLU A 116 -11.74 15.30 -1.35
C GLU A 116 -12.26 15.69 0.03
N LEU A 117 -12.27 14.74 0.97
CA LEU A 117 -12.71 14.97 2.33
C LEU A 117 -11.70 15.79 3.14
N TRP A 118 -10.40 15.55 2.98
CA TRP A 118 -9.34 16.09 3.85
C TRP A 118 -8.59 17.28 3.26
N GLY A 119 -8.59 17.42 1.94
CA GLY A 119 -7.72 18.31 1.20
C GLY A 119 -6.28 17.79 1.08
N GLY A 120 -5.54 18.41 0.14
CA GLY A 120 -4.24 17.90 -0.30
C GLY A 120 -3.18 17.81 0.79
N LYS A 121 -3.05 18.84 1.64
CA LYS A 121 -2.00 18.87 2.69
C LYS A 121 -2.17 17.74 3.70
N ARG A 122 -3.40 17.48 4.14
CA ARG A 122 -3.69 16.45 5.14
C ARG A 122 -3.57 15.06 4.54
N PHE A 123 -3.97 14.88 3.28
CA PHE A 123 -3.79 13.62 2.55
C PHE A 123 -2.31 13.28 2.38
N LEU A 124 -1.47 14.23 1.94
CA LEU A 124 -0.02 14.02 1.80
C LEU A 124 0.63 13.66 3.14
N PHE A 125 0.31 14.40 4.20
CA PHE A 125 0.81 14.10 5.53
C PHE A 125 0.48 12.67 5.95
N PHE A 126 -0.78 12.26 5.77
CA PHE A 126 -1.23 10.90 6.07
C PHE A 126 -0.49 9.86 5.23
N TYR A 127 -0.42 10.07 3.92
CA TYR A 127 0.20 9.15 2.96
C TYR A 127 1.67 8.90 3.28
N PHE A 128 2.44 9.97 3.46
CA PHE A 128 3.87 9.84 3.77
C PHE A 128 4.10 9.25 5.15
N LEU A 129 3.32 9.63 6.15
CA LEU A 129 3.50 9.09 7.50
C LEU A 129 3.14 7.60 7.56
N ALA A 130 2.09 7.18 6.87
CA ALA A 130 1.74 5.77 6.74
C ALA A 130 2.83 4.97 6.00
N GLY A 131 3.39 5.52 4.92
CA GLY A 131 4.45 4.88 4.14
C GLY A 131 5.78 4.79 4.87
N ILE A 132 6.22 5.87 5.51
CA ILE A 132 7.44 5.88 6.33
C ILE A 132 7.28 4.90 7.50
N GLY A 133 6.14 4.92 8.19
CA GLY A 133 5.87 3.99 9.29
C GLY A 133 5.81 2.52 8.83
N ALA A 134 5.30 2.27 7.64
CA ALA A 134 5.34 0.95 7.00
C ALA A 134 6.79 0.48 6.79
N GLY A 135 7.65 1.35 6.24
CA GLY A 135 9.08 1.08 6.06
C GLY A 135 9.81 0.83 7.38
N VAL A 136 9.52 1.61 8.41
CA VAL A 136 10.10 1.43 9.75
C VAL A 136 9.69 0.08 10.34
N ILE A 137 8.40 -0.28 10.33
CA ILE A 137 7.90 -1.55 10.87
C ILE A 137 8.50 -2.72 10.09
N PHE A 138 8.53 -2.65 8.76
CA PHE A 138 9.18 -3.66 7.92
C PHE A 138 10.65 -3.84 8.30
N THR A 139 11.39 -2.76 8.44
CA THR A 139 12.81 -2.78 8.83
C THR A 139 13.01 -3.41 10.21
N LEU A 140 12.17 -3.07 11.19
CA LEU A 140 12.26 -3.63 12.54
C LEU A 140 11.96 -5.13 12.56
N VAL A 141 10.96 -5.58 11.82
CA VAL A 141 10.62 -7.03 11.71
C VAL A 141 11.76 -7.78 11.04
N ASN A 142 12.28 -7.27 9.91
CA ASN A 142 13.42 -7.88 9.22
C ASN A 142 14.65 -7.94 10.11
N TYR A 143 14.92 -6.86 10.87
CA TYR A 143 16.03 -6.81 11.81
C TYR A 143 15.90 -7.88 12.89
N TYR A 144 14.72 -8.04 13.46
CA TYR A 144 14.46 -9.08 14.46
C TYR A 144 14.64 -10.49 13.87
N GLN A 145 14.03 -10.77 12.71
CA GLN A 145 14.13 -12.07 12.06
C GLN A 145 15.58 -12.41 11.66
N PHE A 146 16.29 -11.44 11.08
CA PHE A 146 17.69 -11.61 10.71
C PHE A 146 18.58 -11.95 11.91
N ASN A 147 18.50 -11.17 12.99
CA ASN A 147 19.34 -11.41 14.15
C ASN A 147 19.00 -12.75 14.83
N THR A 148 17.72 -13.13 14.92
CA THR A 148 17.32 -14.43 15.45
C THR A 148 17.95 -15.59 14.66
N MET A 149 17.93 -15.52 13.33
CA MET A 149 18.55 -16.55 12.48
C MET A 149 20.08 -16.51 12.55
N TYR A 150 20.67 -15.33 12.62
CA TYR A 150 22.11 -15.13 12.77
C TYR A 150 22.61 -15.78 14.07
N ASP A 151 21.96 -15.50 15.19
CA ASP A 151 22.30 -16.05 16.50
C ASP A 151 22.13 -17.58 16.52
N GLU A 152 21.13 -18.12 15.85
CA GLU A 152 20.93 -19.56 15.70
C GLU A 152 22.08 -20.22 14.91
N PHE A 153 22.57 -19.59 13.83
CA PHE A 153 23.72 -20.09 13.08
C PHE A 153 24.98 -20.10 13.94
N LEU A 154 25.24 -19.01 14.68
CA LEU A 154 26.39 -18.96 15.59
C LEU A 154 26.30 -20.02 16.71
N ALA A 155 25.10 -20.23 17.29
CA ALA A 155 24.86 -21.25 18.31
C ALA A 155 25.06 -22.69 17.77
N ALA A 156 24.84 -22.91 16.48
CA ALA A 156 25.15 -24.17 15.80
C ALA A 156 26.63 -24.36 15.44
N GLY A 157 27.50 -23.40 15.83
CA GLY A 157 28.93 -23.47 15.58
C GLY A 157 29.39 -22.94 14.21
N ILE A 158 28.49 -22.32 13.45
CA ILE A 158 28.82 -21.69 12.15
C ILE A 158 29.62 -20.42 12.41
N SER A 159 30.74 -20.24 11.72
CA SER A 159 31.56 -19.03 11.90
C SER A 159 30.91 -17.79 11.30
N ALA A 160 31.21 -16.61 11.84
CA ALA A 160 30.78 -15.35 11.26
C ALA A 160 31.28 -15.17 9.81
N GLY A 161 32.43 -15.74 9.47
CA GLY A 161 32.97 -15.75 8.11
C GLY A 161 32.12 -16.56 7.13
N ASP A 162 31.63 -17.74 7.55
CA ASP A 162 30.73 -18.56 6.72
C ASP A 162 29.38 -17.88 6.53
N VAL A 163 28.86 -17.21 7.59
CA VAL A 163 27.63 -16.41 7.47
C VAL A 163 27.85 -15.24 6.47
N GLN A 164 28.97 -14.55 6.56
CA GLN A 164 29.28 -13.47 5.59
C GLN A 164 29.42 -14.02 4.16
N HIS A 165 30.03 -15.21 4.00
CA HIS A 165 30.11 -15.87 2.69
C HIS A 165 28.71 -16.14 2.11
N LEU A 166 27.79 -16.70 2.93
CA LEU A 166 26.41 -16.90 2.52
C LEU A 166 25.72 -15.61 2.09
N LEU A 167 25.90 -14.51 2.84
CA LEU A 167 25.29 -13.21 2.52
C LEU A 167 25.84 -12.59 1.23
N THR A 168 27.12 -12.86 0.89
CA THR A 168 27.77 -12.33 -0.30
C THR A 168 27.48 -13.15 -1.55
N THR A 169 27.48 -14.50 -1.44
CA THR A 169 27.39 -15.39 -2.59
C THR A 169 26.03 -16.01 -2.83
N GLY A 170 25.16 -15.98 -1.83
CA GLY A 170 23.88 -16.72 -1.81
C GLY A 170 24.06 -18.23 -1.66
N SER A 171 25.28 -18.73 -1.48
CA SER A 171 25.61 -20.16 -1.39
C SER A 171 26.07 -20.51 0.00
N GLY A 172 25.37 -21.47 0.65
CA GLY A 172 25.81 -22.05 1.91
C GLY A 172 27.00 -22.98 1.70
N VAL A 173 27.98 -22.90 2.63
CA VAL A 173 29.09 -23.87 2.72
C VAL A 173 28.62 -25.13 3.46
N GLU A 174 29.45 -26.19 3.50
CA GLU A 174 29.14 -27.45 4.17
C GLU A 174 28.69 -27.28 5.65
N ALA A 175 29.21 -26.24 6.31
CA ALA A 175 28.83 -25.85 7.67
C ALA A 175 27.32 -25.64 7.87
N PHE A 176 26.57 -25.28 6.81
CA PHE A 176 25.12 -25.10 6.85
C PHE A 176 24.31 -26.36 6.54
N SER A 177 24.96 -27.53 6.44
CA SER A 177 24.29 -28.81 6.06
C SER A 177 23.12 -29.22 6.97
N ALA A 178 23.12 -28.74 8.23
CA ALA A 178 22.03 -28.98 9.19
C ALA A 178 20.79 -28.10 8.97
N PHE A 179 20.86 -27.07 8.09
CA PHE A 179 19.79 -26.13 7.84
C PHE A 179 19.14 -26.35 6.47
N SER A 180 17.84 -26.10 6.38
CA SER A 180 17.13 -26.22 5.11
C SER A 180 17.54 -25.12 4.12
N LYS A 181 17.45 -25.43 2.82
CA LYS A 181 17.72 -24.46 1.76
C LYS A 181 16.78 -23.24 1.82
N GLU A 182 15.52 -23.46 2.20
CA GLU A 182 14.51 -22.41 2.37
C GLU A 182 14.93 -21.43 3.48
N LYS A 183 15.46 -21.94 4.59
CA LYS A 183 15.95 -21.09 5.69
C LYS A 183 17.13 -20.24 5.26
N LEU A 184 18.10 -20.84 4.56
CA LEU A 184 19.25 -20.11 4.02
C LEU A 184 18.84 -19.04 2.99
N ALA A 185 17.92 -19.39 2.10
CA ALA A 185 17.36 -18.45 1.13
C ALA A 185 16.62 -17.29 1.84
N THR A 186 15.80 -17.60 2.86
CA THR A 186 15.11 -16.57 3.65
C THR A 186 16.11 -15.63 4.31
N PHE A 187 17.16 -16.15 4.95
CA PHE A 187 18.20 -15.36 5.59
C PHE A 187 18.92 -14.44 4.58
N TYR A 188 19.30 -14.99 3.42
CA TYR A 188 19.91 -14.23 2.33
C TYR A 188 18.99 -13.11 1.85
N HIS A 189 17.71 -13.41 1.65
CA HIS A 189 16.73 -12.44 1.17
C HIS A 189 16.42 -11.34 2.20
N LEU A 190 16.39 -11.64 3.49
CA LEU A 190 16.22 -10.63 4.54
C LEU A 190 17.31 -9.54 4.48
N PHE A 191 18.51 -9.89 4.06
CA PHE A 191 19.65 -8.97 3.98
C PHE A 191 19.76 -8.27 2.62
N ASN A 192 19.55 -9.03 1.52
CA ASN A 192 19.87 -8.57 0.16
C ASN A 192 18.66 -8.11 -0.67
N SER A 193 17.43 -8.48 -0.27
CA SER A 193 16.26 -8.09 -1.06
C SER A 193 15.62 -6.82 -0.48
N PRO A 194 15.67 -5.70 -1.21
CA PRO A 194 15.08 -4.46 -0.73
C PRO A 194 13.55 -4.46 -0.86
N ALA A 195 12.89 -3.67 -0.02
CA ALA A 195 11.48 -3.35 -0.18
C ALA A 195 11.27 -2.18 -1.12
N VAL A 196 10.23 -2.28 -1.96
CA VAL A 196 9.79 -1.26 -2.91
C VAL A 196 8.28 -1.21 -2.99
N GLY A 197 7.72 -0.06 -3.28
CA GLY A 197 6.30 0.13 -3.57
C GLY A 197 5.59 1.13 -2.68
N ALA A 198 4.59 1.78 -3.26
CA ALA A 198 3.67 2.66 -2.55
C ALA A 198 2.70 1.89 -1.62
N SER A 199 2.70 0.55 -1.69
CA SER A 199 1.67 -0.29 -1.08
C SER A 199 1.57 -0.14 0.44
N GLY A 200 2.68 0.06 1.16
CA GLY A 200 2.65 0.35 2.58
C GLY A 200 1.80 1.58 2.91
N ALA A 201 2.01 2.70 2.21
CA ALA A 201 1.17 3.89 2.36
C ALA A 201 -0.27 3.63 1.93
N ILE A 202 -0.48 2.87 0.85
CA ILE A 202 -1.81 2.53 0.34
C ILE A 202 -2.59 1.66 1.33
N TYR A 203 -1.96 0.75 2.06
CA TYR A 203 -2.63 -0.01 3.14
C TYR A 203 -3.12 0.92 4.26
N GLY A 204 -2.34 1.95 4.61
CA GLY A 204 -2.82 3.03 5.48
C GLY A 204 -4.06 3.73 4.91
N VAL A 205 -4.01 4.09 3.62
CA VAL A 205 -5.14 4.72 2.89
C VAL A 205 -6.35 3.78 2.85
N LEU A 206 -6.18 2.48 2.63
CA LEU A 206 -7.25 1.48 2.69
C LEU A 206 -7.93 1.44 4.05
N VAL A 207 -7.15 1.42 5.13
CA VAL A 207 -7.69 1.46 6.50
C VAL A 207 -8.49 2.75 6.73
N ALA A 208 -7.93 3.89 6.34
CA ALA A 208 -8.62 5.18 6.45
C ALA A 208 -9.92 5.21 5.65
N PHE A 209 -9.91 4.65 4.43
CA PHE A 209 -11.10 4.51 3.61
C PHE A 209 -12.15 3.60 4.28
N GLY A 210 -11.76 2.44 4.79
CA GLY A 210 -12.66 1.51 5.49
C GLY A 210 -13.29 2.09 6.75
N MET A 211 -12.52 2.89 7.51
CA MET A 211 -13.02 3.59 8.70
C MET A 211 -13.96 4.75 8.34
N THR A 212 -13.74 5.40 7.18
CA THR A 212 -14.56 6.53 6.70
C THR A 212 -15.81 6.05 5.97
N TYR A 213 -15.71 5.02 5.15
CA TYR A 213 -16.76 4.48 4.29
C TYR A 213 -17.01 2.98 4.51
N PRO A 214 -17.39 2.54 5.72
CA PRO A 214 -17.42 1.11 6.10
C PRO A 214 -18.39 0.25 5.28
N ASN A 215 -19.45 0.85 4.75
CA ASN A 215 -20.47 0.16 3.95
C ASN A 215 -20.25 0.30 2.43
N ALA A 216 -19.20 1.01 1.99
CA ALA A 216 -18.87 1.09 0.58
C ALA A 216 -18.64 -0.31 -0.01
N LYS A 217 -19.28 -0.60 -1.14
CA LYS A 217 -19.16 -1.91 -1.80
C LYS A 217 -17.91 -1.93 -2.67
N LEU A 218 -16.97 -2.81 -2.34
CA LEU A 218 -15.74 -3.05 -3.05
C LEU A 218 -15.88 -4.34 -3.86
N ALA A 219 -15.56 -4.29 -5.14
CA ALA A 219 -15.52 -5.48 -5.99
C ALA A 219 -14.12 -5.57 -6.62
N LEU A 220 -13.52 -6.76 -6.56
CA LEU A 220 -12.27 -7.03 -7.28
C LEU A 220 -12.59 -7.18 -8.78
N ILE A 221 -11.65 -6.77 -9.64
CA ILE A 221 -11.80 -6.86 -11.10
C ILE A 221 -12.11 -8.30 -11.54
N PHE A 222 -11.42 -9.28 -10.91
CA PHE A 222 -11.55 -10.70 -11.24
C PHE A 222 -12.58 -11.46 -10.37
N PHE A 223 -13.14 -10.81 -9.35
CA PHE A 223 -14.15 -11.37 -8.46
C PHE A 223 -15.21 -10.30 -8.20
N PRO A 224 -16.21 -10.20 -9.08
CA PRO A 224 -17.17 -9.08 -9.09
C PRO A 224 -18.25 -9.16 -8.00
N VAL A 225 -18.02 -9.92 -6.91
CA VAL A 225 -18.94 -9.94 -5.76
C VAL A 225 -18.67 -8.71 -4.89
N PRO A 226 -19.67 -7.82 -4.73
CA PRO A 226 -19.49 -6.60 -3.94
C PRO A 226 -19.47 -6.90 -2.44
N ILE A 227 -18.31 -6.71 -1.80
CA ILE A 227 -18.10 -6.88 -0.37
C ILE A 227 -17.98 -5.51 0.29
N ALA A 228 -18.62 -5.31 1.45
CA ALA A 228 -18.49 -4.04 2.17
C ALA A 228 -17.04 -3.84 2.68
N ALA A 229 -16.54 -2.61 2.60
CA ALA A 229 -15.17 -2.24 2.96
C ALA A 229 -14.78 -2.71 4.38
N LYS A 230 -15.71 -2.63 5.34
CA LYS A 230 -15.51 -3.11 6.73
C LYS A 230 -15.20 -4.60 6.86
N PHE A 231 -15.49 -5.42 5.84
CA PHE A 231 -15.16 -6.85 5.80
C PHE A 231 -13.98 -7.11 4.86
N PHE A 232 -13.95 -6.46 3.71
CA PHE A 232 -12.92 -6.65 2.71
C PHE A 232 -11.54 -6.25 3.21
N ILE A 233 -11.40 -5.05 3.80
CA ILE A 233 -10.10 -4.51 4.21
C ILE A 233 -9.49 -5.30 5.36
N PRO A 234 -10.20 -5.65 6.45
CA PRO A 234 -9.67 -6.54 7.49
C PRO A 234 -9.30 -7.93 6.96
N ALA A 235 -10.07 -8.49 6.03
CA ALA A 235 -9.74 -9.78 5.40
C ALA A 235 -8.43 -9.71 4.61
N LEU A 236 -8.23 -8.63 3.82
CA LEU A 236 -6.99 -8.41 3.07
C LEU A 236 -5.78 -8.30 4.01
N ILE A 237 -5.88 -7.51 5.08
CA ILE A 237 -4.82 -7.37 6.09
C ILE A 237 -4.55 -8.69 6.80
N GLY A 238 -5.61 -9.45 7.12
CA GLY A 238 -5.50 -10.78 7.72
C GLY A 238 -4.77 -11.79 6.82
N MET A 239 -4.98 -11.75 5.50
CA MET A 239 -4.25 -12.56 4.54
C MET A 239 -2.77 -12.18 4.47
N ASP A 240 -2.44 -10.89 4.51
CA ASP A 240 -1.05 -10.44 4.59
C ASP A 240 -0.37 -10.88 5.89
N LEU A 241 -1.08 -10.78 7.03
CA LEU A 241 -0.57 -11.25 8.31
C LEU A 241 -0.31 -12.76 8.29
N PHE A 242 -1.26 -13.54 7.77
CA PHE A 242 -1.11 -14.97 7.61
C PHE A 242 0.12 -15.30 6.74
N SER A 243 0.25 -14.65 5.57
CA SER A 243 1.38 -14.88 4.67
C SER A 243 2.71 -14.47 5.29
N GLY A 244 2.76 -13.33 5.99
CA GLY A 244 3.98 -12.84 6.66
C GLY A 244 4.45 -13.75 7.80
N VAL A 245 3.52 -14.38 8.54
CA VAL A 245 3.85 -15.26 9.67
C VAL A 245 4.17 -16.68 9.21
N THR A 246 3.43 -17.21 8.23
CA THR A 246 3.61 -18.60 7.79
C THR A 246 4.63 -18.78 6.68
N GLY A 247 5.01 -17.68 5.99
CA GLY A 247 5.81 -17.72 4.77
C GLY A 247 5.05 -18.23 3.53
N ILE A 248 3.77 -18.62 3.68
CA ILE A 248 2.92 -19.06 2.57
C ILE A 248 2.33 -17.84 1.88
N SER A 249 2.85 -17.48 0.72
CA SER A 249 2.35 -16.32 -0.03
C SER A 249 1.08 -16.68 -0.81
N ILE A 250 -0.04 -16.03 -0.47
CA ILE A 250 -1.33 -16.21 -1.15
C ILE A 250 -1.34 -15.47 -2.50
N PHE A 251 -0.63 -14.35 -2.61
CA PHE A 251 -0.63 -13.47 -3.79
C PHE A 251 0.67 -13.53 -4.61
N GLY A 252 1.51 -14.52 -4.41
CA GLY A 252 2.81 -14.65 -5.07
C GLY A 252 4.00 -14.23 -4.20
N GLY A 253 5.22 -14.63 -4.57
CA GLY A 253 6.45 -14.33 -3.83
C GLY A 253 6.88 -12.87 -3.94
N GLY A 254 7.76 -12.45 -3.01
CA GLY A 254 8.38 -11.11 -3.04
C GLY A 254 7.51 -9.98 -2.49
N ILE A 255 6.40 -10.28 -1.81
CA ILE A 255 5.53 -9.27 -1.18
C ILE A 255 6.06 -8.94 0.21
N ALA A 256 6.23 -7.65 0.48
CA ALA A 256 6.65 -7.16 1.79
C ALA A 256 5.44 -7.08 2.75
N HIS A 257 4.89 -8.23 3.15
CA HIS A 257 3.68 -8.35 3.98
C HIS A 257 3.73 -7.48 5.24
N PHE A 258 4.87 -7.44 5.93
CA PHE A 258 5.01 -6.63 7.14
C PHE A 258 5.05 -5.12 6.87
N ALA A 259 5.41 -4.68 5.65
CA ALA A 259 5.23 -3.28 5.26
C ALA A 259 3.75 -2.93 5.10
N HIS A 260 2.94 -3.84 4.52
CA HIS A 260 1.49 -3.67 4.42
C HIS A 260 0.83 -3.58 5.79
N ILE A 261 1.15 -4.51 6.69
CA ILE A 261 0.66 -4.52 8.07
C ILE A 261 1.10 -3.24 8.80
N GLY A 262 2.35 -2.84 8.64
CA GLY A 262 2.89 -1.60 9.21
C GLY A 262 2.11 -0.37 8.77
N GLY A 263 1.88 -0.24 7.46
CA GLY A 263 1.07 0.85 6.90
C GLY A 263 -0.37 0.85 7.42
N ALA A 264 -0.98 -0.32 7.53
CA ALA A 264 -2.32 -0.48 8.10
C ALA A 264 -2.38 -0.05 9.57
N ILE A 265 -1.41 -0.43 10.39
CA ILE A 265 -1.31 -0.04 11.81
C ILE A 265 -1.16 1.48 11.93
N ILE A 266 -0.22 2.09 11.21
CA ILE A 266 0.00 3.53 11.26
C ILE A 266 -1.24 4.28 10.74
N GLY A 267 -1.84 3.81 9.65
CA GLY A 267 -3.08 4.38 9.13
C GLY A 267 -4.23 4.32 10.14
N PHE A 268 -4.38 3.19 10.84
CA PHE A 268 -5.36 3.04 11.91
C PHE A 268 -5.11 4.02 13.08
N LEU A 269 -3.87 4.11 13.55
CA LEU A 269 -3.51 5.00 14.67
C LEU A 269 -3.74 6.47 14.32
N LEU A 270 -3.39 6.88 13.08
CA LEU A 270 -3.66 8.24 12.60
C LEU A 270 -5.16 8.51 12.53
N MET A 271 -5.96 7.60 11.95
CA MET A 271 -7.40 7.75 11.90
C MET A 271 -8.04 7.77 13.28
N TRP A 272 -7.56 6.93 14.18
CA TRP A 272 -8.01 6.92 15.57
C TRP A 272 -7.77 8.28 16.25
N SER A 273 -6.56 8.85 16.09
CA SER A 273 -6.20 10.16 16.63
C SER A 273 -6.99 11.32 16.01
N TRP A 274 -7.52 11.12 14.79
CA TRP A 274 -8.28 12.14 14.05
C TRP A 274 -9.80 11.98 14.15
N ARG A 275 -10.28 10.94 14.83
CA ARG A 275 -11.69 10.53 14.90
C ARG A 275 -12.68 11.67 15.13
N ASP A 276 -12.33 12.60 16.01
CA ASP A 276 -13.22 13.72 16.35
C ASP A 276 -13.21 14.85 15.32
N LYS A 277 -12.19 14.88 14.44
CA LYS A 277 -12.00 15.92 13.41
C LYS A 277 -12.47 15.50 12.01
N THR A 278 -12.83 14.21 11.83
CA THR A 278 -13.18 13.62 10.53
C THR A 278 -14.60 13.08 10.47
N ARG A 279 -15.48 13.46 11.39
CA ARG A 279 -16.91 13.09 11.29
C ARG A 279 -17.42 13.56 9.93
N VAL A 280 -17.70 12.61 9.05
CA VAL A 280 -18.43 12.88 7.81
C VAL A 280 -19.74 13.54 8.21
N PRO A 281 -20.08 14.73 7.70
CA PRO A 281 -21.38 15.32 7.98
C PRO A 281 -22.47 14.31 7.65
N GLN A 282 -23.40 14.07 8.55
CA GLN A 282 -24.49 13.06 8.40
C GLN A 282 -25.34 13.25 7.15
N ARG A 283 -25.20 14.37 6.43
CA ARG A 283 -25.86 14.62 5.14
C ARG A 283 -25.66 13.55 4.08
N TYR A 284 -24.55 12.80 4.14
CA TYR A 284 -24.27 11.73 3.17
C TYR A 284 -24.92 10.38 3.54
N TYR A 285 -25.49 10.24 4.74
CA TYR A 285 -26.16 9.01 5.19
C TYR A 285 -27.67 9.04 5.11
N ASN A 286 -28.31 10.23 4.99
CA ASN A 286 -29.76 10.39 5.08
C ASN A 286 -30.48 10.36 3.74
N ASP A 287 -29.80 10.34 2.59
CA ASP A 287 -30.46 10.29 1.28
C ASP A 287 -31.04 8.90 0.93
N GLY A 288 -30.90 7.91 1.81
CA GLY A 288 -31.47 6.57 1.65
C GLY A 288 -32.53 6.14 2.66
N ALA A 289 -32.82 6.93 3.70
CA ALA A 289 -33.67 6.50 4.82
C ALA A 289 -35.04 7.21 4.92
N GLU A 290 -35.32 8.19 4.06
CA GLU A 290 -36.63 8.89 4.07
C GLU A 290 -37.49 8.57 2.85
N GLN A 291 -37.57 7.32 2.43
CA GLN A 291 -38.68 6.82 1.58
C GLN A 291 -38.96 5.35 1.92
N SER A 292 -39.48 5.08 3.08
CA SER A 292 -40.23 3.85 3.37
C SER A 292 -41.66 4.22 3.76
#